data_17f7d2638c17e2893749cb1cfec52375
#
_entry.id   17f7d2638c17e2893749cb1cfec52375
#
_cell.length_a   1.000
_cell.length_b   1.000
_cell.length_c   1.000
_cell.angle_alpha   90.00
_cell.angle_beta   90.00
_cell.angle_gamma   90.00
#
_symmetry.space_group_name_H-M   'P 1'
#
loop_
_entity.id
_entity.type
_entity.pdbx_description
1 polymer ?
#
loop_
_entity_poly.entity_id
_entity_poly.type
_entity_poly.pdbx_seq_one_letter_code
_entity_poly.pdbx_strand_id
1 'polypeptide(L)'
;MIDLYFWPTPNGWKITIMLEELGLPYKVIPVEIGKGDQFKPEFLAISPNNKMPAIVDPDGPDGEPISIFESGAIMIYLAEKTGKLMPADPRGRIRVLEWLMFQMGTVGPMLGQAHHFRNYAPEQIDYAVNRYTREASRIYQVIDTRLADNTYL
;
A
#
# COMPACT_ATOMS: atom_id res chain seq x y z
N MET A 1 8.91 9.29 -16.76
CA MET A 1 7.73 8.42 -16.56
C MET A 1 8.10 7.43 -15.47
N ILE A 2 7.26 7.26 -14.47
CA ILE A 2 7.50 6.41 -13.28
C ILE A 2 7.43 4.94 -13.69
N ASP A 3 8.39 4.12 -13.27
CA ASP A 3 8.33 2.66 -13.36
C ASP A 3 7.65 2.11 -12.10
N LEU A 4 6.50 1.43 -12.28
CA LEU A 4 5.74 0.81 -11.19
C LEU A 4 5.95 -0.72 -11.21
N TYR A 5 6.64 -1.22 -10.22
CA TYR A 5 6.81 -2.66 -9.95
C TYR A 5 5.55 -3.20 -9.25
N PHE A 6 4.81 -4.04 -9.96
CA PHE A 6 3.41 -4.34 -9.63
C PHE A 6 3.08 -5.83 -9.76
N TRP A 7 2.18 -6.28 -8.92
CA TRP A 7 1.40 -7.50 -9.09
C TRP A 7 -0.05 -7.24 -8.64
N PRO A 8 -1.07 -7.90 -9.22
CA PRO A 8 -2.48 -7.61 -8.92
C PRO A 8 -2.88 -8.09 -7.51
N THR A 9 -2.46 -7.35 -6.51
CA THR A 9 -2.79 -7.52 -5.10
C THR A 9 -3.40 -6.23 -4.56
N PRO A 10 -4.11 -6.26 -3.41
CA PRO A 10 -4.63 -5.04 -2.79
C PRO A 10 -3.58 -3.95 -2.56
N ASN A 11 -2.31 -4.34 -2.32
CA ASN A 11 -1.23 -3.38 -2.14
C ASN A 11 -0.79 -2.72 -3.44
N GLY A 12 -0.72 -3.49 -4.54
CA GLY A 12 -0.41 -2.96 -5.86
C GLY A 12 -1.46 -1.96 -6.33
N TRP A 13 -2.73 -2.30 -6.18
CA TRP A 13 -3.85 -1.45 -6.59
C TRP A 13 -3.86 -0.07 -5.94
N LYS A 14 -3.37 0.08 -4.71
CA LYS A 14 -3.27 1.39 -4.08
C LYS A 14 -2.48 2.38 -4.92
N ILE A 15 -1.39 1.92 -5.52
CA ILE A 15 -0.48 2.79 -6.27
C ILE A 15 -0.99 3.06 -7.68
N THR A 16 -1.57 2.07 -8.38
CA THR A 16 -2.20 2.32 -9.67
C THR A 16 -3.35 3.33 -9.54
N ILE A 17 -4.23 3.15 -8.54
CA ILE A 17 -5.34 4.08 -8.28
C ILE A 17 -4.80 5.49 -8.04
N MET A 18 -3.76 5.65 -7.21
CA MET A 18 -3.21 6.96 -6.92
C MET A 18 -2.56 7.62 -8.14
N LEU A 19 -1.82 6.86 -8.96
CA LEU A 19 -1.19 7.37 -10.17
C LEU A 19 -2.25 7.85 -11.18
N GLU A 20 -3.34 7.10 -11.34
CA GLU A 20 -4.47 7.50 -12.19
C GLU A 20 -5.17 8.78 -11.66
N GLU A 21 -5.47 8.84 -10.36
CA GLU A 21 -6.07 10.03 -9.72
C GLU A 21 -5.20 11.28 -9.85
N LEU A 22 -3.88 11.12 -9.82
CA LEU A 22 -2.92 12.22 -10.00
C LEU A 22 -2.69 12.58 -11.46
N GLY A 23 -3.08 11.72 -12.41
CA GLY A 23 -2.82 11.88 -13.84
C GLY A 23 -1.33 11.74 -14.18
N LEU A 24 -0.58 10.96 -13.41
CA LEU A 24 0.85 10.75 -13.62
C LEU A 24 1.10 9.61 -14.61
N PRO A 25 1.91 9.82 -15.65
CA PRO A 25 2.27 8.74 -16.57
C PRO A 25 3.20 7.73 -15.91
N TYR A 26 2.87 6.45 -16.02
CA TYR A 26 3.66 5.36 -15.48
C TYR A 26 3.72 4.15 -16.41
N LYS A 27 4.72 3.30 -16.19
CA LYS A 27 4.90 2.02 -16.86
C LYS A 27 4.84 0.90 -15.83
N VAL A 28 3.99 -0.09 -16.07
CA VAL A 28 3.90 -1.28 -15.21
C VAL A 28 5.02 -2.26 -15.54
N ILE A 29 5.76 -2.65 -14.50
CA ILE A 29 6.76 -3.71 -14.56
C ILE A 29 6.25 -4.86 -13.68
N PRO A 30 5.83 -6.00 -14.26
CA PRO A 30 5.28 -7.11 -13.50
C PRO A 30 6.33 -7.73 -12.57
N VAL A 31 5.93 -8.00 -11.32
CA VAL A 31 6.70 -8.78 -10.35
C VAL A 31 5.86 -10.00 -9.99
N GLU A 32 6.04 -11.10 -10.73
CA GLU A 32 5.21 -12.29 -10.57
C GLU A 32 5.59 -13.06 -9.30
N ILE A 33 4.88 -12.76 -8.22
CA ILE A 33 5.19 -13.29 -6.88
C ILE A 33 5.07 -14.82 -6.81
N GLY A 34 4.22 -15.42 -7.63
CA GLY A 34 4.09 -16.88 -7.74
C GLY A 34 5.32 -17.56 -8.36
N LYS A 35 6.14 -16.83 -9.13
CA LYS A 35 7.39 -17.31 -9.72
C LYS A 35 8.63 -16.91 -8.93
N GLY A 36 8.47 -16.14 -7.86
CA GLY A 36 9.58 -15.72 -7.03
C GLY A 36 10.33 -14.49 -7.54
N ASP A 37 9.74 -13.71 -8.46
CA ASP A 37 10.37 -12.50 -9.00
C ASP A 37 10.78 -11.50 -7.93
N GLN A 38 10.05 -11.47 -6.80
CA GLN A 38 10.34 -10.61 -5.65
C GLN A 38 11.67 -10.91 -4.95
N PHE A 39 12.29 -12.06 -5.25
CA PHE A 39 13.59 -12.46 -4.68
C PHE A 39 14.76 -12.22 -5.62
N LYS A 40 14.51 -11.77 -6.85
CA LYS A 40 15.57 -11.46 -7.81
C LYS A 40 16.42 -10.28 -7.32
N PRO A 41 17.77 -10.33 -7.52
CA PRO A 41 18.66 -9.27 -7.05
C PRO A 41 18.30 -7.88 -7.56
N GLU A 42 17.87 -7.77 -8.81
CA GLU A 42 17.45 -6.50 -9.40
C GLU A 42 16.22 -5.89 -8.71
N PHE A 43 15.29 -6.72 -8.24
CA PHE A 43 14.14 -6.23 -7.50
C PHE A 43 14.49 -5.93 -6.03
N LEU A 44 15.35 -6.74 -5.41
CA LEU A 44 15.82 -6.51 -4.04
C LEU A 44 16.61 -5.21 -3.90
N ALA A 45 17.29 -4.78 -4.96
CA ALA A 45 17.96 -3.47 -4.99
C ALA A 45 16.97 -2.29 -4.90
N ILE A 46 15.72 -2.48 -5.35
CA ILE A 46 14.64 -1.49 -5.33
C ILE A 46 13.80 -1.63 -4.05
N SER A 47 13.47 -2.86 -3.68
CA SER A 47 12.64 -3.21 -2.52
C SER A 47 13.33 -4.27 -1.65
N PRO A 48 14.18 -3.87 -0.70
CA PRO A 48 14.93 -4.80 0.15
C PRO A 48 14.04 -5.69 1.03
N ASN A 49 12.79 -5.29 1.24
CA ASN A 49 11.78 -6.10 1.92
C ASN A 49 11.15 -7.20 1.04
N ASN A 50 11.61 -7.38 -0.21
CA ASN A 50 11.05 -8.31 -1.19
C ASN A 50 9.53 -8.23 -1.37
N LYS A 51 8.94 -7.06 -1.23
CA LYS A 51 7.51 -6.79 -1.38
C LYS A 51 7.25 -5.78 -2.49
N MET A 52 6.21 -6.06 -3.29
CA MET A 52 5.63 -5.06 -4.18
C MET A 52 4.43 -4.38 -3.47
N PRO A 53 4.00 -3.18 -3.87
CA PRO A 53 4.58 -2.36 -4.93
C PRO A 53 5.88 -1.66 -4.54
N ALA A 54 6.64 -1.31 -5.56
CA ALA A 54 7.74 -0.35 -5.48
C ALA A 54 7.70 0.53 -6.73
N ILE A 55 8.30 1.71 -6.67
CA ILE A 55 8.45 2.59 -7.83
C ILE A 55 9.91 2.98 -8.03
N VAL A 56 10.25 3.29 -9.28
CA VAL A 56 11.44 4.06 -9.62
C VAL A 56 10.97 5.32 -10.35
N ASP A 57 11.21 6.48 -9.76
CA ASP A 57 10.93 7.76 -10.38
C ASP A 57 12.25 8.35 -10.90
N PRO A 58 12.40 8.52 -12.23
CA PRO A 58 13.60 9.11 -12.80
C PRO A 58 13.74 10.61 -12.53
N ASP A 59 12.67 11.27 -12.12
CA ASP A 59 12.58 12.69 -11.79
C ASP A 59 12.22 12.84 -10.31
N GLY A 60 13.09 12.36 -9.45
CA GLY A 60 12.96 12.42 -7.99
C GLY A 60 13.36 13.78 -7.41
N PRO A 61 13.50 13.87 -6.07
CA PRO A 61 14.02 15.07 -5.44
C PRO A 61 15.36 15.49 -6.01
N ASP A 62 15.57 16.81 -6.13
CA ASP A 62 16.78 17.42 -6.68
C ASP A 62 17.09 17.05 -8.15
N GLY A 63 16.11 16.46 -8.87
CA GLY A 63 16.23 16.01 -10.26
C GLY A 63 16.96 14.67 -10.41
N GLU A 64 17.23 13.97 -9.32
CA GLU A 64 17.91 12.67 -9.34
C GLU A 64 16.90 11.51 -9.25
N PRO A 65 17.18 10.36 -9.89
CA PRO A 65 16.31 9.19 -9.79
C PRO A 65 16.19 8.67 -8.34
N ILE A 66 15.00 8.23 -7.98
CA ILE A 66 14.74 7.63 -6.66
C ILE A 66 13.96 6.32 -6.77
N SER A 67 14.35 5.33 -5.98
CA SER A 67 13.59 4.10 -5.75
C SER A 67 12.85 4.19 -4.43
N ILE A 68 11.57 3.83 -4.41
CA ILE A 68 10.75 3.88 -3.21
C ILE A 68 9.98 2.57 -3.10
N PHE A 69 10.08 1.91 -1.96
CA PHE A 69 9.26 0.78 -1.56
C PHE A 69 8.35 1.19 -0.40
N GLU A 70 7.43 0.32 0.04
CA GLU A 70 6.30 0.57 0.94
C GLU A 70 5.21 1.44 0.31
N SER A 71 4.02 0.86 0.12
CA SER A 71 2.91 1.55 -0.54
C SER A 71 2.49 2.85 0.18
N GLY A 72 2.61 2.91 1.50
CA GLY A 72 2.36 4.14 2.27
C GLY A 72 3.38 5.24 1.98
N ALA A 73 4.65 4.90 1.91
CA ALA A 73 5.71 5.84 1.57
C ALA A 73 5.58 6.35 0.13
N ILE A 74 5.26 5.46 -0.80
CA ILE A 74 4.99 5.82 -2.20
C ILE A 74 3.82 6.83 -2.29
N MET A 75 2.73 6.58 -1.56
CA MET A 75 1.58 7.48 -1.56
C MET A 75 1.93 8.87 -0.99
N ILE A 76 2.70 8.93 0.09
CA ILE A 76 3.18 10.20 0.65
C ILE A 76 4.04 10.94 -0.36
N TYR A 77 5.01 10.25 -0.96
CA TYR A 77 5.90 10.82 -1.97
C TYR A 77 5.14 11.41 -3.17
N LEU A 78 4.20 10.65 -3.74
CA LEU A 78 3.43 11.09 -4.89
C LEU A 78 2.52 12.28 -4.55
N ALA A 79 1.95 12.30 -3.35
CA ALA A 79 1.15 13.44 -2.87
C ALA A 79 2.01 14.70 -2.70
N GLU A 80 3.19 14.57 -2.12
CA GLU A 80 4.14 15.68 -1.95
C GLU A 80 4.67 16.18 -3.28
N LYS A 81 5.06 15.28 -4.19
CA LYS A 81 5.52 15.61 -5.55
C LYS A 81 4.50 16.42 -6.35
N THR A 82 3.22 16.10 -6.19
CA THR A 82 2.15 16.74 -6.99
C THR A 82 1.41 17.86 -6.25
N GLY A 83 1.58 17.98 -4.93
CA GLY A 83 0.80 18.89 -4.09
C GLY A 83 -0.69 18.57 -4.04
N LYS A 84 -1.08 17.31 -4.32
CA LYS A 84 -2.47 16.84 -4.37
C LYS A 84 -2.70 15.69 -3.36
N LEU A 85 -3.95 15.45 -3.00
CA LEU A 85 -4.43 14.36 -2.13
C LEU A 85 -3.90 14.41 -0.69
N MET A 86 -3.09 15.41 -0.35
CA MET A 86 -2.62 15.66 1.01
C MET A 86 -2.75 17.15 1.32
N PRO A 87 -3.49 17.53 2.37
CA PRO A 87 -3.60 18.93 2.78
C PRO A 87 -2.23 19.55 3.11
N ALA A 88 -2.04 20.80 2.72
CA ALA A 88 -0.82 21.54 3.02
C ALA A 88 -0.76 22.02 4.48
N ASP A 89 -1.92 22.20 5.13
CA ASP A 89 -1.96 22.62 6.52
C ASP A 89 -1.58 21.47 7.47
N PRO A 90 -0.86 21.78 8.58
CA PRO A 90 -0.32 20.74 9.47
C PRO A 90 -1.41 19.85 10.09
N ARG A 91 -2.59 20.39 10.41
CA ARG A 91 -3.66 19.64 11.06
C ARG A 91 -4.29 18.65 10.08
N GLY A 92 -4.61 19.08 8.85
CA GLY A 92 -5.13 18.22 7.79
C GLY A 92 -4.13 17.12 7.41
N ARG A 93 -2.84 17.50 7.29
CA ARG A 93 -1.76 16.54 7.02
C ARG A 93 -1.69 15.44 8.10
N ILE A 94 -1.76 15.79 9.38
CA ILE A 94 -1.73 14.80 10.47
C ILE A 94 -2.93 13.86 10.36
N ARG A 95 -4.13 14.37 10.04
CA ARG A 95 -5.33 13.53 9.87
C ARG A 95 -5.17 12.50 8.75
N VAL A 96 -4.62 12.91 7.61
CA VAL A 96 -4.32 11.97 6.52
C VAL A 96 -3.30 10.91 6.96
N LEU A 97 -2.25 11.32 7.66
CA LEU A 97 -1.23 10.38 8.15
C LEU A 97 -1.79 9.40 9.19
N GLU A 98 -2.68 9.82 10.10
CA GLU A 98 -3.34 8.92 11.05
C GLU A 98 -4.07 7.78 10.32
N TRP A 99 -4.89 8.09 9.32
CA TRP A 99 -5.64 7.09 8.55
C TRP A 99 -4.75 6.27 7.62
N LEU A 100 -3.72 6.88 7.05
CA LEU A 100 -2.72 6.15 6.28
C LEU A 100 -1.96 5.15 7.16
N MET A 101 -1.52 5.54 8.35
CA MET A 101 -0.84 4.63 9.29
C MET A 101 -1.79 3.55 9.82
N PHE A 102 -3.07 3.86 10.03
CA PHE A 102 -4.09 2.86 10.33
C PHE A 102 -4.19 1.81 9.21
N GLN A 103 -4.18 2.24 7.94
CA GLN A 103 -4.13 1.32 6.80
C GLN A 103 -2.85 0.46 6.84
N MET A 104 -1.67 1.07 7.02
CA MET A 104 -0.38 0.36 6.94
C MET A 104 -0.13 -0.55 8.14
N GLY A 105 -0.48 -0.12 9.34
CA GLY A 105 -0.20 -0.86 10.57
C GLY A 105 -1.32 -1.81 11.01
N THR A 106 -2.54 -1.60 10.53
CA THR A 106 -3.71 -2.35 11.04
C THR A 106 -4.51 -2.98 9.91
N VAL A 107 -5.12 -2.19 9.02
CA VAL A 107 -6.06 -2.72 7.99
C VAL A 107 -5.37 -3.72 7.08
N GLY A 108 -4.29 -3.31 6.43
CA GLY A 108 -3.55 -4.15 5.48
C GLY A 108 -3.05 -5.43 6.12
N PRO A 109 -2.25 -5.37 7.20
CA PRO A 109 -1.70 -6.55 7.85
C PRO A 109 -2.76 -7.50 8.42
N MET A 110 -3.75 -6.97 9.14
CA MET A 110 -4.73 -7.84 9.82
C MET A 110 -5.72 -8.49 8.86
N LEU A 111 -6.20 -7.76 7.84
CA LEU A 111 -7.02 -8.36 6.80
C LEU A 111 -6.23 -9.34 5.95
N GLY A 112 -4.94 -9.08 5.71
CA GLY A 112 -4.03 -10.01 5.05
C GLY A 112 -3.89 -11.32 5.83
N GLN A 113 -3.71 -11.26 7.15
CA GLN A 113 -3.66 -12.45 7.99
C GLN A 113 -5.00 -13.19 8.03
N ALA A 114 -6.12 -12.46 8.15
CA ALA A 114 -7.44 -13.07 8.09
C ALA A 114 -7.64 -13.85 6.78
N HIS A 115 -7.23 -13.26 5.65
CA HIS A 115 -7.31 -13.89 4.34
C HIS A 115 -6.40 -15.12 4.23
N HIS A 116 -5.15 -15.01 4.73
CA HIS A 116 -4.18 -16.10 4.71
C HIS A 116 -4.69 -17.33 5.47
N PHE A 117 -5.09 -17.18 6.73
CA PHE A 117 -5.52 -18.30 7.55
C PHE A 117 -6.84 -18.91 7.13
N ARG A 118 -7.68 -18.19 6.40
CA ARG A 118 -8.93 -18.72 5.83
C ARG A 118 -8.77 -19.44 4.51
N ASN A 119 -7.78 -19.03 3.67
CA ASN A 119 -7.73 -19.46 2.27
C ASN A 119 -6.42 -20.10 1.83
N TYR A 120 -5.30 -19.82 2.51
CA TYR A 120 -3.97 -20.21 2.04
C TYR A 120 -3.13 -21.00 3.04
N ALA A 121 -3.51 -21.01 4.32
CA ALA A 121 -2.77 -21.77 5.30
C ALA A 121 -2.78 -23.27 4.92
N PRO A 122 -1.63 -23.98 5.00
CA PRO A 122 -1.52 -25.39 4.64
C PRO A 122 -2.34 -26.32 5.56
N GLU A 123 -2.68 -25.83 6.73
CA GLU A 123 -3.54 -26.51 7.71
C GLU A 123 -4.53 -25.52 8.32
N GLN A 124 -5.68 -26.01 8.74
CA GLN A 124 -6.67 -25.18 9.42
C GLN A 124 -6.29 -24.99 10.89
N ILE A 125 -6.11 -23.74 11.29
CA ILE A 125 -5.81 -23.33 12.66
C ILE A 125 -6.98 -22.50 13.18
N ASP A 126 -7.96 -23.14 13.79
CA ASP A 126 -9.22 -22.51 14.20
C ASP A 126 -9.01 -21.29 15.12
N TYR A 127 -8.02 -21.34 16.00
CA TYR A 127 -7.68 -20.19 16.85
C TYR A 127 -7.25 -18.98 16.01
N ALA A 128 -6.40 -19.17 15.01
CA ALA A 128 -5.92 -18.09 14.15
C ALA A 128 -7.07 -17.53 13.28
N VAL A 129 -7.87 -18.41 12.67
CA VAL A 129 -9.05 -18.03 11.89
C VAL A 129 -9.99 -17.18 12.73
N ASN A 130 -10.34 -17.64 13.94
CA ASN A 130 -11.26 -16.93 14.84
C ASN A 130 -10.68 -15.60 15.33
N ARG A 131 -9.39 -15.57 15.68
CA ARG A 131 -8.70 -14.36 16.11
C ARG A 131 -8.72 -13.28 15.04
N TYR A 132 -8.27 -13.61 13.83
CA TYR A 132 -8.17 -12.63 12.75
C TYR A 132 -9.53 -12.25 12.15
N THR A 133 -10.52 -13.13 12.18
CA THR A 133 -11.90 -12.79 11.80
C THR A 133 -12.49 -11.75 12.76
N ARG A 134 -12.30 -11.93 14.08
CA ARG A 134 -12.76 -10.93 15.06
C ARG A 134 -12.04 -9.60 14.90
N GLU A 135 -10.74 -9.61 14.64
CA GLU A 135 -9.98 -8.38 14.39
C GLU A 135 -10.43 -7.70 13.10
N ALA A 136 -10.68 -8.44 12.04
CA ALA A 136 -11.24 -7.90 10.80
C ALA A 136 -12.61 -7.21 11.06
N SER A 137 -13.49 -7.84 11.82
CA SER A 137 -14.78 -7.24 12.19
C SER A 137 -14.61 -5.94 12.97
N ARG A 138 -13.69 -5.90 13.93
CA ARG A 138 -13.38 -4.68 14.68
C ARG A 138 -12.86 -3.55 13.76
N ILE A 139 -11.99 -3.89 12.83
CA ILE A 139 -11.44 -2.93 11.86
C ILE A 139 -12.57 -2.34 10.99
N TYR A 140 -13.45 -3.18 10.47
CA TYR A 140 -14.61 -2.72 9.68
C TYR A 140 -15.53 -1.80 10.49
N GLN A 141 -15.74 -2.07 11.78
CA GLN A 141 -16.50 -1.17 12.66
C GLN A 141 -15.86 0.23 12.78
N VAL A 142 -14.52 0.28 12.89
CA VAL A 142 -13.81 1.58 12.92
C VAL A 142 -13.99 2.34 11.59
N ILE A 143 -13.87 1.63 10.46
CA ILE A 143 -14.08 2.21 9.12
C ILE A 143 -15.51 2.70 8.95
N ASP A 144 -16.49 1.88 9.32
CA ASP A 144 -17.91 2.19 9.23
C ASP A 144 -18.27 3.44 10.07
N THR A 145 -17.79 3.50 11.32
CA THR A 145 -17.95 4.66 12.17
C THR A 145 -17.35 5.91 11.55
N ARG A 146 -16.17 5.80 10.93
CA ARG A 146 -15.53 6.95 10.27
C ARG A 146 -16.33 7.44 9.07
N LEU A 147 -16.81 6.50 8.25
CA LEU A 147 -17.54 6.82 7.02
C LEU A 147 -18.98 7.25 7.24
N ALA A 148 -19.54 7.10 8.45
CA ALA A 148 -20.87 7.62 8.78
C ALA A 148 -20.95 9.14 8.60
N ASP A 149 -19.88 9.86 8.94
CA ASP A 149 -19.84 11.33 8.92
C ASP A 149 -18.80 11.90 7.94
N ASN A 150 -18.12 11.05 7.15
CA ASN A 150 -17.08 11.48 6.23
C ASN A 150 -17.20 10.75 4.89
N THR A 151 -16.95 11.47 3.81
CA THR A 151 -16.96 10.91 2.45
C THR A 151 -15.79 9.92 2.22
N TYR A 152 -14.70 10.15 2.94
CA TYR A 152 -13.46 9.34 2.87
C TYR A 152 -12.91 9.06 4.27
N LEU A 153 -11.97 8.13 4.36
CA LEU A 153 -11.20 7.85 5.57
C LEU A 153 -10.31 9.02 5.99
#